data_9224fdf8c38c54fe5ccff96a9a97c266
#
_entry.id   9224fdf8c38c54fe5ccff96a9a97c266
#
_cell.length_a   1.000
_cell.length_b   1.000
_cell.length_c   1.000
_cell.angle_alpha   90.00
_cell.angle_beta   90.00
_cell.angle_gamma   90.00
#
_symmetry.space_group_name_H-M   'P 1'
#
loop_
_entity.id
_entity.type
_entity.pdbx_description
1 polymer ?
#
loop_
_entity_poly.entity_id
_entity_poly.type
_entity_poly.pdbx_seq_one_letter_code
_entity_poly.pdbx_strand_id
1 'polypeptide(L)'
;MGSNNTTYFKVGIFVLATFFVLIGFIVTFTASALFQRSVKLETYFDESVQGLDIGSPVKHRGVKVGSVESITFVQNEYASSLNSSDSELYGRYVVIKMSVPEFIKGADDDNIKNTVERMIKSGLRVRLASQGLTGTAYLEVDYLNAEKNPPLSISWEPKRIYIPSAPSTISRFTASVDKFFDKLEKADVGKILESVDELIANLNNTITQAKLGDLSREGTGLLSDLRKTNQEVKNLIAQPELQNTPKKLDQTITQLQTTIKRLDTMLSSNQGDIS
;
A
#
# COMPACT_ATOMS: atom_id res chain seq x y z
N MET A 1 -70.23 -37.67 2.63
CA MET A 1 -69.24 -36.80 3.26
C MET A 1 -67.89 -37.53 3.49
N GLY A 2 -67.17 -37.92 2.47
CA GLY A 2 -65.92 -38.66 2.57
C GLY A 2 -64.78 -38.29 1.65
N SER A 3 -64.99 -37.29 0.78
CA SER A 3 -64.08 -36.93 -0.32
C SER A 3 -62.96 -35.93 0.10
N ASN A 4 -63.19 -35.10 1.10
CA ASN A 4 -62.29 -34.00 1.43
C ASN A 4 -61.02 -34.46 2.18
N ASN A 5 -61.09 -35.48 3.05
CA ASN A 5 -59.97 -35.93 3.84
C ASN A 5 -58.81 -36.50 3.00
N THR A 6 -59.14 -37.18 1.89
CA THR A 6 -58.16 -37.76 0.98
C THR A 6 -57.39 -36.66 0.20
N THR A 7 -58.07 -35.56 -0.10
CA THR A 7 -57.44 -34.40 -0.79
C THR A 7 -56.51 -33.66 0.13
N TYR A 8 -56.91 -33.38 1.37
CA TYR A 8 -56.06 -32.76 2.37
C TYR A 8 -54.81 -33.60 2.71
N PHE A 9 -54.95 -34.92 2.78
CA PHE A 9 -53.86 -35.84 2.98
C PHE A 9 -52.86 -35.84 1.84
N LYS A 10 -53.31 -35.80 0.58
CA LYS A 10 -52.45 -35.69 -0.61
C LYS A 10 -51.71 -34.37 -0.64
N VAL A 11 -52.38 -33.25 -0.27
CA VAL A 11 -51.75 -31.92 -0.17
C VAL A 11 -50.71 -31.91 0.92
N GLY A 12 -50.98 -32.52 2.09
CA GLY A 12 -50.01 -32.61 3.19
C GLY A 12 -48.75 -33.38 2.82
N ILE A 13 -48.90 -34.54 2.14
CA ILE A 13 -47.75 -35.29 1.62
C ILE A 13 -46.94 -34.50 0.60
N PHE A 14 -47.64 -33.79 -0.30
CA PHE A 14 -46.97 -32.98 -1.31
C PHE A 14 -46.14 -31.84 -0.69
N VAL A 15 -46.69 -31.16 0.32
CA VAL A 15 -45.97 -30.10 1.06
C VAL A 15 -44.75 -30.65 1.77
N LEU A 16 -44.88 -31.80 2.46
CA LEU A 16 -43.77 -32.46 3.14
C LEU A 16 -42.68 -32.91 2.16
N ALA A 17 -43.07 -33.50 1.04
CA ALA A 17 -42.12 -33.93 0.00
C ALA A 17 -41.33 -32.74 -0.57
N THR A 18 -42.05 -31.62 -0.89
CA THR A 18 -41.40 -30.39 -1.38
C THR A 18 -40.46 -29.82 -0.36
N PHE A 19 -40.82 -29.84 0.91
CA PHE A 19 -39.95 -29.39 2.01
C PHE A 19 -38.64 -30.20 2.14
N PHE A 20 -38.75 -31.55 2.06
CA PHE A 20 -37.56 -32.41 2.08
C PHE A 20 -36.71 -32.26 0.82
N VAL A 21 -37.31 -32.05 -0.35
CA VAL A 21 -36.57 -31.76 -1.59
C VAL A 21 -35.83 -30.43 -1.46
N LEU A 22 -36.47 -29.38 -0.90
CA LEU A 22 -35.85 -28.09 -0.66
C LEU A 22 -34.65 -28.19 0.29
N ILE A 23 -34.81 -28.91 1.41
CA ILE A 23 -33.72 -29.16 2.35
C ILE A 23 -32.57 -29.92 1.66
N GLY A 24 -32.88 -30.99 0.92
CA GLY A 24 -31.87 -31.74 0.18
C GLY A 24 -31.11 -30.89 -0.82
N PHE A 25 -31.81 -29.99 -1.50
CA PHE A 25 -31.21 -29.02 -2.41
C PHE A 25 -30.25 -28.08 -1.69
N ILE A 26 -30.69 -27.47 -0.57
CA ILE A 26 -29.86 -26.57 0.24
C ILE A 26 -28.62 -27.30 0.74
N VAL A 27 -28.78 -28.52 1.29
CA VAL A 27 -27.66 -29.31 1.80
C VAL A 27 -26.66 -29.64 0.69
N THR A 28 -27.12 -30.06 -0.48
CA THR A 28 -26.24 -30.44 -1.61
C THR A 28 -25.44 -29.24 -2.12
N PHE A 29 -26.06 -28.06 -2.23
CA PHE A 29 -25.37 -26.85 -2.68
C PHE A 29 -24.43 -26.27 -1.64
N THR A 30 -24.73 -26.42 -0.34
CA THR A 30 -23.90 -25.91 0.76
C THR A 30 -22.75 -26.87 1.10
N ALA A 31 -22.93 -28.17 0.93
CA ALA A 31 -21.94 -29.19 1.26
C ALA A 31 -20.61 -29.00 0.50
N SER A 32 -20.66 -28.62 -0.76
CA SER A 32 -19.44 -28.40 -1.57
C SER A 32 -18.52 -27.29 -1.03
N ALA A 33 -19.11 -26.26 -0.41
CA ALA A 33 -18.35 -25.17 0.20
C ALA A 33 -17.77 -25.54 1.58
N LEU A 34 -18.43 -26.48 2.31
CA LEU A 34 -18.01 -26.90 3.64
C LEU A 34 -16.88 -27.95 3.63
N PHE A 35 -16.73 -28.70 2.53
CA PHE A 35 -15.73 -29.78 2.42
C PHE A 35 -14.43 -29.38 1.70
N GLN A 36 -14.27 -28.13 1.30
CA GLN A 36 -12.98 -27.67 0.75
C GLN A 36 -11.95 -27.61 1.88
N ARG A 37 -10.90 -28.41 1.78
CA ARG A 37 -9.73 -28.31 2.64
C ARG A 37 -9.12 -26.90 2.49
N SER A 38 -9.11 -26.15 3.57
CA SER A 38 -8.57 -24.80 3.58
C SER A 38 -7.42 -24.70 4.57
N VAL A 39 -6.32 -24.11 4.13
CA VAL A 39 -5.21 -23.81 5.02
C VAL A 39 -5.58 -22.59 5.86
N LYS A 40 -5.49 -22.76 7.18
CA LYS A 40 -5.78 -21.72 8.16
C LYS A 40 -4.51 -20.97 8.48
N LEU A 41 -4.48 -19.69 8.11
CA LEU A 41 -3.35 -18.80 8.26
C LEU A 41 -3.71 -17.65 9.18
N GLU A 42 -2.70 -17.02 9.77
CA GLU A 42 -2.87 -15.76 10.49
C GLU A 42 -1.74 -14.78 10.20
N THR A 43 -2.04 -13.52 10.33
CA THR A 43 -1.09 -12.42 10.17
C THR A 43 -1.41 -11.33 11.18
N TYR A 44 -0.41 -10.49 11.49
CA TYR A 44 -0.54 -9.40 12.46
C TYR A 44 -0.20 -8.08 11.79
N PHE A 45 -0.96 -7.04 12.11
CA PHE A 45 -0.71 -5.68 11.64
C PHE A 45 -0.55 -4.72 12.81
N ASP A 46 0.45 -3.87 12.74
CA ASP A 46 0.69 -2.76 13.64
C ASP A 46 0.09 -1.43 13.11
N GLU A 47 -0.56 -1.48 11.95
CA GLU A 47 -1.23 -0.37 11.30
C GLU A 47 -2.74 -0.54 11.26
N SER A 48 -3.46 0.53 10.88
CA SER A 48 -4.92 0.49 10.69
C SER A 48 -5.29 -0.45 9.54
N VAL A 49 -6.26 -1.32 9.80
CA VAL A 49 -6.84 -2.24 8.81
C VAL A 49 -8.21 -1.73 8.32
N GLN A 50 -8.43 -0.43 8.33
CA GLN A 50 -9.68 0.18 7.89
C GLN A 50 -10.09 -0.27 6.49
N GLY A 51 -11.38 -0.57 6.34
CA GLY A 51 -11.96 -1.06 5.09
C GLY A 51 -11.83 -2.57 4.89
N LEU A 52 -11.15 -3.29 5.79
CA LEU A 52 -11.09 -4.74 5.80
C LEU A 52 -12.21 -5.30 6.68
N ASP A 53 -13.01 -6.20 6.13
CA ASP A 53 -14.13 -6.87 6.79
C ASP A 53 -13.96 -8.39 6.80
N ILE A 54 -14.72 -9.06 7.67
CA ILE A 54 -14.87 -10.51 7.60
C ILE A 54 -15.49 -10.86 6.24
N GLY A 55 -14.90 -11.83 5.54
CA GLY A 55 -15.27 -12.17 4.16
C GLY A 55 -14.51 -11.41 3.08
N SER A 56 -13.76 -10.35 3.43
CA SER A 56 -12.88 -9.66 2.48
C SER A 56 -11.97 -10.64 1.75
N PRO A 57 -11.76 -10.49 0.45
CA PRO A 57 -10.95 -11.43 -0.31
C PRO A 57 -9.48 -11.39 0.09
N VAL A 58 -8.85 -12.56 0.09
CA VAL A 58 -7.39 -12.71 0.08
C VAL A 58 -7.00 -12.98 -1.36
N LYS A 59 -6.11 -12.15 -1.90
CA LYS A 59 -5.68 -12.23 -3.30
C LYS A 59 -4.17 -12.46 -3.42
N HIS A 60 -3.77 -13.17 -4.45
CA HIS A 60 -2.39 -13.27 -4.89
C HIS A 60 -2.30 -12.77 -6.32
N ARG A 61 -1.57 -11.70 -6.56
CA ARG A 61 -1.47 -11.04 -7.88
C ARG A 61 -2.83 -10.77 -8.52
N GLY A 62 -3.80 -10.31 -7.72
CA GLY A 62 -5.16 -10.02 -8.19
C GLY A 62 -6.13 -11.20 -8.22
N VAL A 63 -5.63 -12.44 -8.18
CA VAL A 63 -6.47 -13.65 -8.16
C VAL A 63 -6.92 -13.94 -6.73
N LYS A 64 -8.23 -14.15 -6.52
CA LYS A 64 -8.77 -14.53 -5.22
C LYS A 64 -8.32 -15.96 -4.88
N VAL A 65 -7.59 -16.10 -3.78
CA VAL A 65 -7.11 -17.39 -3.26
C VAL A 65 -7.74 -17.78 -1.92
N GLY A 66 -8.47 -16.85 -1.29
CA GLY A 66 -9.09 -17.10 0.00
C GLY A 66 -9.95 -15.95 0.50
N SER A 67 -10.26 -15.96 1.79
CA SER A 67 -11.03 -14.91 2.46
C SER A 67 -10.62 -14.74 3.91
N VAL A 68 -10.88 -13.54 4.46
CA VAL A 68 -10.74 -13.20 5.87
C VAL A 68 -11.82 -13.91 6.68
N GLU A 69 -11.43 -14.59 7.77
CA GLU A 69 -12.35 -15.30 8.68
C GLU A 69 -12.67 -14.52 9.93
N SER A 70 -11.66 -13.85 10.51
CA SER A 70 -11.86 -13.02 11.70
C SER A 70 -10.81 -11.92 11.77
N ILE A 71 -11.20 -10.83 12.42
CA ILE A 71 -10.37 -9.67 12.72
C ILE A 71 -10.55 -9.40 14.20
N THR A 72 -9.46 -9.34 14.95
CA THR A 72 -9.47 -9.08 16.39
C THR A 72 -8.15 -8.44 16.81
N PHE A 73 -8.01 -8.10 18.08
CA PHE A 73 -6.75 -7.61 18.63
C PHE A 73 -5.97 -8.74 19.31
N VAL A 74 -4.64 -8.62 19.30
CA VAL A 74 -3.74 -9.56 19.99
C VAL A 74 -4.11 -9.67 21.46
N GLN A 75 -4.45 -8.57 22.12
CA GLN A 75 -4.90 -8.56 23.50
C GLN A 75 -6.12 -9.47 23.77
N ASN A 76 -7.04 -9.58 22.80
CA ASN A 76 -8.22 -10.44 22.95
C ASN A 76 -7.91 -11.89 22.61
N GLU A 77 -7.10 -12.13 21.59
CA GLU A 77 -6.83 -13.48 21.06
C GLU A 77 -5.79 -14.23 21.90
N TYR A 78 -4.78 -13.51 22.42
CA TYR A 78 -3.59 -14.04 23.09
C TYR A 78 -3.45 -13.57 24.54
N ALA A 79 -4.53 -13.09 25.17
CA ALA A 79 -4.53 -12.56 26.54
C ALA A 79 -3.81 -13.45 27.56
N SER A 80 -3.97 -14.78 27.46
CA SER A 80 -3.34 -15.76 28.36
C SER A 80 -1.85 -16.00 28.09
N SER A 81 -1.35 -15.59 26.95
CA SER A 81 0.04 -15.80 26.52
C SER A 81 0.89 -14.53 26.64
N LEU A 82 0.27 -13.38 26.91
CA LEU A 82 0.95 -12.09 27.06
C LEU A 82 1.18 -11.79 28.53
N ASN A 83 2.40 -11.36 28.88
CA ASN A 83 2.65 -10.69 30.14
C ASN A 83 2.20 -9.22 30.09
N SER A 84 2.21 -8.51 31.21
CA SER A 84 1.72 -7.12 31.28
C SER A 84 2.48 -6.17 30.34
N SER A 85 3.80 -6.31 30.25
CA SER A 85 4.63 -5.49 29.36
C SER A 85 4.36 -5.76 27.89
N ASP A 86 4.21 -7.03 27.51
CA ASP A 86 3.90 -7.43 26.13
C ASP A 86 2.47 -7.03 25.73
N SER A 87 1.53 -7.05 26.67
CA SER A 87 0.16 -6.58 26.44
C SER A 87 0.13 -5.09 26.11
N GLU A 88 0.96 -4.28 26.77
CA GLU A 88 1.07 -2.84 26.49
C GLU A 88 1.69 -2.57 25.11
N LEU A 89 2.74 -3.33 24.74
CA LEU A 89 3.48 -3.13 23.49
C LEU A 89 2.72 -3.70 22.28
N TYR A 90 2.23 -4.91 22.39
CA TYR A 90 1.71 -5.70 21.26
C TYR A 90 0.21 -5.92 21.30
N GLY A 91 -0.45 -5.65 22.44
CA GLY A 91 -1.88 -5.91 22.61
C GLY A 91 -2.78 -5.21 21.59
N ARG A 92 -2.32 -4.05 21.08
CA ARG A 92 -3.00 -3.25 20.05
C ARG A 92 -2.81 -3.76 18.61
N TYR A 93 -1.93 -4.74 18.38
CA TYR A 93 -1.79 -5.33 17.05
C TYR A 93 -3.09 -6.01 16.64
N VAL A 94 -3.43 -5.89 15.37
CA VAL A 94 -4.60 -6.53 14.79
C VAL A 94 -4.23 -7.91 14.31
N VAL A 95 -4.92 -8.94 14.82
CA VAL A 95 -4.83 -10.32 14.36
C VAL A 95 -5.85 -10.54 13.26
N ILE A 96 -5.41 -10.97 12.10
CA ILE A 96 -6.29 -11.36 11.01
C ILE A 96 -6.10 -12.83 10.73
N LYS A 97 -7.20 -13.59 10.86
CA LYS A 97 -7.25 -15.01 10.49
C LYS A 97 -7.88 -15.13 9.11
N MET A 98 -7.27 -15.94 8.27
CA MET A 98 -7.72 -16.14 6.90
C MET A 98 -7.73 -17.62 6.52
N SER A 99 -8.60 -17.95 5.58
CA SER A 99 -8.74 -19.27 4.99
C SER A 99 -8.34 -19.20 3.52
N VAL A 100 -7.39 -20.04 3.12
CA VAL A 100 -6.79 -19.99 1.78
C VAL A 100 -6.78 -21.38 1.16
N PRO A 101 -7.93 -21.85 0.59
CA PRO A 101 -8.06 -23.19 0.05
C PRO A 101 -7.23 -23.43 -1.21
N GLU A 102 -6.97 -22.40 -2.00
CA GLU A 102 -6.39 -22.55 -3.35
C GLU A 102 -4.90 -22.26 -3.44
N PHE A 103 -4.32 -21.62 -2.41
CA PHE A 103 -2.93 -21.16 -2.49
C PHE A 103 -1.90 -22.30 -2.39
N ILE A 104 -2.28 -23.44 -1.81
CA ILE A 104 -1.38 -24.59 -1.55
C ILE A 104 -2.05 -25.90 -2.01
N LYS A 105 -2.68 -25.87 -3.18
CA LYS A 105 -3.25 -27.08 -3.79
C LYS A 105 -2.14 -28.10 -4.06
N GLY A 106 -2.26 -29.30 -3.46
CA GLY A 106 -1.35 -30.44 -3.71
C GLY A 106 -0.23 -30.62 -2.70
N ALA A 107 -0.15 -29.83 -1.62
CA ALA A 107 0.72 -30.14 -0.50
C ALA A 107 0.01 -31.09 0.49
N ASP A 108 0.69 -32.13 0.93
CA ASP A 108 0.23 -32.98 2.05
C ASP A 108 0.21 -32.15 3.34
N ASP A 109 -0.78 -32.43 4.21
CA ASP A 109 -0.99 -31.68 5.45
C ASP A 109 0.28 -31.56 6.31
N ASP A 110 1.09 -32.64 6.40
CA ASP A 110 2.37 -32.65 7.12
C ASP A 110 3.46 -31.75 6.48
N ASN A 111 3.27 -31.37 5.22
CA ASN A 111 4.25 -30.59 4.46
C ASN A 111 3.83 -29.12 4.25
N ILE A 112 2.60 -28.75 4.61
CA ILE A 112 2.06 -27.39 4.41
C ILE A 112 2.89 -26.37 5.21
N LYS A 113 3.14 -26.64 6.50
CA LYS A 113 3.93 -25.73 7.36
C LYS A 113 5.32 -25.49 6.77
N ASN A 114 6.03 -26.52 6.40
CA ASN A 114 7.36 -26.43 5.80
C ASN A 114 7.34 -25.70 4.44
N THR A 115 6.27 -25.88 3.68
CA THR A 115 6.10 -25.18 2.40
C THR A 115 5.86 -23.70 2.62
N VAL A 116 4.98 -23.30 3.54
CA VAL A 116 4.75 -21.90 3.89
C VAL A 116 6.01 -21.26 4.47
N GLU A 117 6.75 -21.94 5.34
CA GLU A 117 8.02 -21.42 5.86
C GLU A 117 9.05 -21.14 4.77
N ARG A 118 9.16 -22.00 3.75
CA ARG A 118 10.01 -21.75 2.58
C ARG A 118 9.55 -20.53 1.79
N MET A 119 8.23 -20.40 1.61
CA MET A 119 7.65 -19.21 0.93
C MET A 119 7.94 -17.93 1.72
N ILE A 120 7.83 -17.96 3.04
CA ILE A 120 8.14 -16.81 3.93
C ILE A 120 9.62 -16.43 3.82
N LYS A 121 10.53 -17.41 3.80
CA LYS A 121 11.97 -17.18 3.58
C LYS A 121 12.24 -16.57 2.20
N SER A 122 11.45 -16.95 1.19
CA SER A 122 11.50 -16.36 -0.16
C SER A 122 10.82 -14.98 -0.26
N GLY A 123 10.31 -14.45 0.85
CA GLY A 123 9.72 -13.12 0.92
C GLY A 123 8.20 -13.07 0.86
N LEU A 124 7.50 -14.19 1.07
CA LEU A 124 6.03 -14.17 1.14
C LEU A 124 5.57 -13.29 2.30
N ARG A 125 4.72 -12.30 2.00
CA ARG A 125 4.16 -11.34 2.95
C ARG A 125 2.68 -11.10 2.67
N VAL A 126 1.97 -10.68 3.71
CA VAL A 126 0.58 -10.22 3.61
C VAL A 126 0.58 -8.71 3.78
N ARG A 127 -0.10 -8.00 2.92
CA ARG A 127 -0.29 -6.54 3.06
C ARG A 127 -1.75 -6.16 2.87
N LEU A 128 -2.16 -5.05 3.49
CA LEU A 128 -3.44 -4.44 3.22
C LEU A 128 -3.38 -3.69 1.88
N ALA A 129 -4.37 -3.90 1.03
CA ALA A 129 -4.49 -3.22 -0.25
C ALA A 129 -5.92 -2.68 -0.44
N SER A 130 -6.04 -1.49 -1.05
CA SER A 130 -7.35 -0.88 -1.33
C SER A 130 -7.95 -1.45 -2.61
N GLN A 131 -9.26 -1.69 -2.58
CA GLN A 131 -10.02 -2.10 -3.75
C GLN A 131 -10.68 -0.88 -4.41
N GLY A 132 -9.92 -0.18 -5.24
CA GLY A 132 -10.38 1.05 -5.90
C GLY A 132 -10.49 2.25 -4.94
N LEU A 133 -11.39 3.18 -5.26
CA LEU A 133 -11.62 4.43 -4.49
C LEU A 133 -12.75 4.31 -3.47
N THR A 134 -13.38 3.15 -3.35
CA THR A 134 -14.59 2.94 -2.52
C THR A 134 -14.31 2.79 -1.03
N GLY A 135 -13.04 2.77 -0.63
CA GLY A 135 -12.65 2.60 0.78
C GLY A 135 -12.67 1.13 1.27
N THR A 136 -13.07 0.18 0.43
CA THR A 136 -12.96 -1.24 0.77
C THR A 136 -11.53 -1.73 0.63
N ALA A 137 -11.12 -2.64 1.52
CA ALA A 137 -9.79 -3.23 1.51
C ALA A 137 -9.83 -4.76 1.35
N TYR A 138 -8.72 -5.31 0.94
CA TYR A 138 -8.48 -6.74 0.85
C TYR A 138 -7.06 -7.08 1.31
N LEU A 139 -6.82 -8.35 1.60
CA LEU A 139 -5.47 -8.82 1.87
C LEU A 139 -4.79 -9.26 0.57
N GLU A 140 -3.63 -8.72 0.31
CA GLU A 140 -2.77 -9.16 -0.78
C GLU A 140 -1.62 -9.99 -0.21
N VAL A 141 -1.50 -11.21 -0.71
CA VAL A 141 -0.39 -12.13 -0.40
C VAL A 141 0.55 -12.10 -1.59
N ASP A 142 1.78 -11.61 -1.39
CA ASP A 142 2.74 -11.48 -2.49
C ASP A 142 4.18 -11.67 -1.97
N TYR A 143 5.11 -11.88 -2.92
CA TYR A 143 6.53 -11.98 -2.64
C TYR A 143 7.17 -10.60 -2.69
N LEU A 144 7.68 -10.18 -1.54
CA LEU A 144 8.35 -8.89 -1.34
C LEU A 144 9.81 -9.13 -0.95
N ASN A 145 10.63 -8.08 -1.01
CA ASN A 145 11.99 -8.15 -0.51
C ASN A 145 11.96 -8.42 1.01
N ALA A 146 12.45 -9.60 1.43
CA ALA A 146 12.39 -10.07 2.81
C ALA A 146 13.20 -9.17 3.78
N GLU A 147 14.33 -8.62 3.33
CA GLU A 147 15.19 -7.75 4.13
C GLU A 147 14.52 -6.38 4.42
N LYS A 148 13.76 -5.87 3.43
CA LYS A 148 13.03 -4.60 3.59
C LYS A 148 11.70 -4.75 4.31
N ASN A 149 11.22 -5.99 4.46
CA ASN A 149 9.96 -6.31 5.13
C ASN A 149 10.19 -7.44 6.15
N PRO A 150 10.94 -7.16 7.24
CA PRO A 150 11.17 -8.14 8.29
C PRO A 150 9.84 -8.50 8.98
N PRO A 151 9.70 -9.71 9.55
CA PRO A 151 8.57 -10.05 10.40
C PRO A 151 8.43 -9.08 11.58
N LEU A 152 7.19 -8.82 12.00
CA LEU A 152 6.96 -8.12 13.26
C LEU A 152 7.50 -8.94 14.43
N SER A 153 8.05 -8.26 15.44
CA SER A 153 8.44 -8.90 16.69
C SER A 153 7.18 -9.34 17.43
N ILE A 154 7.06 -10.62 17.72
CA ILE A 154 5.97 -11.22 18.47
C ILE A 154 6.54 -12.00 19.65
N SER A 155 5.88 -11.92 20.80
CA SER A 155 6.30 -12.61 22.03
C SER A 155 5.41 -13.82 22.38
N TRP A 156 4.42 -14.13 21.54
CA TRP A 156 3.50 -15.24 21.68
C TRP A 156 3.69 -16.26 20.56
N GLU A 157 3.23 -17.47 20.79
CA GLU A 157 3.21 -18.52 19.79
C GLU A 157 1.91 -18.44 18.98
N PRO A 158 1.99 -18.29 17.63
CA PRO A 158 0.82 -18.26 16.75
C PRO A 158 -0.01 -19.55 16.83
N LYS A 159 -1.34 -19.39 16.92
CA LYS A 159 -2.28 -20.53 16.95
C LYS A 159 -2.48 -21.18 15.57
N ARG A 160 -2.12 -20.44 14.50
CA ARG A 160 -2.20 -20.88 13.11
C ARG A 160 -0.85 -20.68 12.44
N ILE A 161 -0.71 -21.11 11.19
CA ILE A 161 0.50 -20.83 10.41
C ILE A 161 0.58 -19.32 10.19
N TYR A 162 1.61 -18.69 10.75
CA TYR A 162 1.85 -17.26 10.67
C TYR A 162 2.53 -16.87 9.37
N ILE A 163 1.95 -15.92 8.63
CA ILE A 163 2.62 -15.24 7.52
C ILE A 163 2.88 -13.79 7.95
N PRO A 164 4.13 -13.31 7.91
CA PRO A 164 4.44 -11.94 8.27
C PRO A 164 3.72 -10.91 7.40
N SER A 165 3.28 -9.82 8.02
CA SER A 165 2.75 -8.67 7.30
C SER A 165 3.85 -7.83 6.68
N ALA A 166 3.46 -6.99 5.74
CA ALA A 166 4.26 -5.88 5.25
C ALA A 166 3.40 -4.61 5.27
N PRO A 167 4.00 -3.43 5.44
CA PRO A 167 3.27 -2.17 5.46
C PRO A 167 2.44 -1.99 4.19
N SER A 168 1.23 -1.45 4.34
CA SER A 168 0.34 -1.13 3.23
C SER A 168 0.98 -0.12 2.26
N THR A 169 0.44 -0.01 1.06
CA THR A 169 0.92 0.98 0.09
C THR A 169 0.75 2.40 0.62
N ILE A 170 -0.35 2.66 1.35
CA ILE A 170 -0.63 3.97 1.96
C ILE A 170 0.39 4.26 3.06
N SER A 171 0.62 3.34 3.99
CA SER A 171 1.62 3.51 5.07
C SER A 171 3.02 3.76 4.52
N ARG A 172 3.42 3.04 3.47
CA ARG A 172 4.72 3.28 2.80
C ARG A 172 4.79 4.63 2.12
N PHE A 173 3.70 5.07 1.48
CA PHE A 173 3.64 6.39 0.87
C PHE A 173 3.76 7.48 1.94
N THR A 174 2.97 7.41 3.01
CA THR A 174 3.02 8.36 4.13
C THR A 174 4.42 8.42 4.74
N ALA A 175 5.00 7.25 5.07
CA ALA A 175 6.37 7.19 5.62
C ALA A 175 7.43 7.73 4.65
N SER A 176 7.22 7.65 3.34
CA SER A 176 8.12 8.22 2.34
C SER A 176 7.98 9.74 2.26
N VAL A 177 6.75 10.25 2.38
CA VAL A 177 6.45 11.69 2.44
C VAL A 177 7.06 12.28 3.73
N ASP A 178 6.86 11.64 4.88
CA ASP A 178 7.45 12.09 6.15
C ASP A 178 8.98 12.15 6.07
N LYS A 179 9.62 11.10 5.56
CA LYS A 179 11.08 11.09 5.34
C LYS A 179 11.56 12.16 4.36
N PHE A 180 10.76 12.49 3.38
CA PHE A 180 11.07 13.59 2.45
C PHE A 180 11.04 14.93 3.17
N PHE A 181 10.00 15.21 3.97
CA PHE A 181 9.92 16.42 4.78
C PHE A 181 11.03 16.50 5.83
N ASP A 182 11.33 15.41 6.53
CA ASP A 182 12.47 15.34 7.47
C ASP A 182 13.80 15.68 6.79
N LYS A 183 14.00 15.24 5.55
CA LYS A 183 15.21 15.58 4.79
C LYS A 183 15.22 17.03 4.34
N LEU A 184 14.07 17.59 3.98
CA LEU A 184 13.96 19.01 3.65
C LEU A 184 14.21 19.89 4.87
N GLU A 185 13.68 19.53 6.04
CA GLU A 185 13.91 20.26 7.29
C GLU A 185 15.40 20.25 7.71
N LYS A 186 16.08 19.12 7.50
CA LYS A 186 17.52 18.98 7.77
C LYS A 186 18.42 19.55 6.68
N ALA A 187 17.91 19.68 5.45
CA ALA A 187 18.61 20.38 4.38
C ALA A 187 18.56 21.87 4.70
N ASP A 188 19.74 22.49 4.78
CA ASP A 188 19.86 23.95 4.92
C ASP A 188 19.40 24.60 3.59
N VAL A 189 18.08 24.66 3.42
CA VAL A 189 17.46 25.19 2.22
C VAL A 189 17.87 26.64 1.99
N GLY A 190 18.18 27.36 3.08
CA GLY A 190 18.77 28.69 3.04
C GLY A 190 20.08 28.70 2.27
N LYS A 191 21.00 27.77 2.55
CA LYS A 191 22.28 27.65 1.83
C LYS A 191 22.10 27.25 0.37
N ILE A 192 21.14 26.39 0.06
CA ILE A 192 20.83 26.02 -1.33
C ILE A 192 20.35 27.27 -2.10
N LEU A 193 19.45 28.05 -1.52
CA LEU A 193 18.95 29.28 -2.13
C LEU A 193 20.04 30.32 -2.30
N GLU A 194 20.94 30.45 -1.32
CA GLU A 194 22.12 31.35 -1.37
C GLU A 194 23.08 30.92 -2.49
N SER A 195 23.36 29.62 -2.61
CA SER A 195 24.18 29.06 -3.70
C SER A 195 23.55 29.28 -5.08
N VAL A 196 22.23 29.23 -5.20
CA VAL A 196 21.51 29.55 -6.43
C VAL A 196 21.61 31.06 -6.77
N ASP A 197 21.51 31.96 -5.76
CA ASP A 197 21.71 33.42 -5.96
C ASP A 197 23.15 33.70 -6.39
N GLU A 198 24.17 33.07 -5.82
CA GLU A 198 25.55 33.17 -6.25
C GLU A 198 25.76 32.68 -7.70
N LEU A 199 25.16 31.54 -8.05
CA LEU A 199 25.19 31.01 -9.41
C LEU A 199 24.58 32.04 -10.42
N ILE A 200 23.42 32.60 -10.09
CA ILE A 200 22.73 33.60 -10.88
C ILE A 200 23.62 34.85 -11.07
N ALA A 201 24.28 35.28 -10.01
CA ALA A 201 25.19 36.43 -10.07
C ALA A 201 26.40 36.15 -10.96
N ASN A 202 27.02 34.98 -10.81
CA ASN A 202 28.18 34.58 -11.62
C ASN A 202 27.82 34.41 -13.11
N LEU A 203 26.66 33.79 -13.41
CA LEU A 203 26.17 33.71 -14.80
C LEU A 203 25.89 35.07 -15.39
N ASN A 204 25.27 35.98 -14.63
CA ASN A 204 25.01 37.35 -15.11
C ASN A 204 26.31 38.07 -15.44
N ASN A 205 27.35 37.96 -14.61
CA ASN A 205 28.65 38.57 -14.86
C ASN A 205 29.32 37.94 -16.09
N THR A 206 29.27 36.64 -16.27
CA THR A 206 29.84 35.93 -17.41
C THR A 206 29.16 36.36 -18.73
N ILE A 207 27.83 36.42 -18.76
CA ILE A 207 27.05 36.83 -19.94
C ILE A 207 27.36 38.29 -20.30
N THR A 208 27.50 39.18 -19.29
CA THR A 208 27.80 40.59 -19.49
C THR A 208 29.21 40.79 -20.04
N GLN A 209 30.18 39.97 -19.59
CA GLN A 209 31.57 40.06 -20.02
C GLN A 209 31.81 39.45 -21.42
N ALA A 210 31.05 38.40 -21.76
CA ALA A 210 31.26 37.67 -23.01
C ALA A 210 30.86 38.42 -24.31
N LYS A 211 30.08 39.50 -24.23
CA LYS A 211 29.59 40.34 -25.37
C LYS A 211 29.02 39.53 -26.55
N LEU A 212 28.42 38.38 -26.26
CA LEU A 212 27.87 37.46 -27.28
C LEU A 212 26.39 37.82 -27.52
N GLY A 213 26.06 38.43 -28.66
CA GLY A 213 24.75 39.03 -28.94
C GLY A 213 23.54 38.12 -28.78
N ASP A 214 23.51 36.94 -29.41
CA ASP A 214 22.35 36.03 -29.35
C ASP A 214 22.36 35.15 -28.08
N LEU A 215 23.53 34.71 -27.65
CA LEU A 215 23.72 33.97 -26.39
C LEU A 215 23.37 34.86 -25.18
N SER A 216 23.53 36.16 -25.27
CA SER A 216 23.15 37.13 -24.23
C SER A 216 21.63 37.25 -24.06
N ARG A 217 20.83 37.11 -25.13
CA ARG A 217 19.36 37.17 -25.05
C ARG A 217 18.77 35.93 -24.39
N GLU A 218 19.20 34.75 -24.81
CA GLU A 218 18.75 33.49 -24.21
C GLU A 218 19.26 33.32 -22.78
N GLY A 219 20.52 33.70 -22.53
CA GLY A 219 21.11 33.71 -21.20
C GLY A 219 20.40 34.64 -20.21
N THR A 220 20.00 35.84 -20.65
CA THR A 220 19.19 36.74 -19.81
C THR A 220 17.79 36.21 -19.56
N GLY A 221 17.18 35.50 -20.53
CA GLY A 221 15.91 34.82 -20.35
C GLY A 221 15.98 33.73 -19.27
N LEU A 222 17.01 32.88 -19.36
CA LEU A 222 17.25 31.83 -18.35
C LEU A 222 17.52 32.41 -16.96
N LEU A 223 18.30 33.48 -16.85
CA LEU A 223 18.54 34.14 -15.57
C LEU A 223 17.26 34.72 -14.96
N SER A 224 16.37 35.26 -15.82
CA SER A 224 15.06 35.75 -15.39
C SER A 224 14.20 34.62 -14.86
N ASP A 225 14.17 33.47 -15.57
CA ASP A 225 13.41 32.29 -15.18
C ASP A 225 13.96 31.66 -13.86
N LEU A 226 15.28 31.60 -13.72
CA LEU A 226 15.93 31.13 -12.49
C LEU A 226 15.62 32.04 -11.29
N ARG A 227 15.70 33.37 -11.48
CA ARG A 227 15.35 34.33 -10.41
C ARG A 227 13.90 34.20 -10.00
N LYS A 228 12.98 34.06 -10.95
CA LYS A 228 11.56 33.90 -10.69
C LYS A 228 11.29 32.59 -9.91
N THR A 229 11.88 31.49 -10.35
CA THR A 229 11.75 30.19 -9.68
C THR A 229 12.35 30.21 -8.27
N ASN A 230 13.53 30.83 -8.09
CA ASN A 230 14.15 30.98 -6.78
C ASN A 230 13.28 31.83 -5.84
N GLN A 231 12.68 32.90 -6.33
CA GLN A 231 11.75 33.72 -5.54
C GLN A 231 10.47 32.96 -5.15
N GLU A 232 9.92 32.17 -6.08
CA GLU A 232 8.76 31.33 -5.81
C GLU A 232 9.06 30.26 -4.74
N VAL A 233 10.24 29.63 -4.79
CA VAL A 233 10.71 28.69 -3.75
C VAL A 233 10.87 29.40 -2.40
N LYS A 234 11.51 30.57 -2.38
CA LYS A 234 11.64 31.40 -1.15
C LYS A 234 10.27 31.72 -0.54
N ASN A 235 9.30 32.12 -1.39
CA ASN A 235 7.95 32.44 -0.96
C ASN A 235 7.19 31.21 -0.43
N LEU A 236 7.40 30.01 -1.01
CA LEU A 236 6.82 28.76 -0.54
C LEU A 236 7.35 28.37 0.85
N ILE A 237 8.65 28.52 1.07
CA ILE A 237 9.29 28.18 2.34
C ILE A 237 8.92 29.18 3.45
N ALA A 238 8.70 30.45 3.09
CA ALA A 238 8.33 31.51 4.04
C ALA A 238 6.86 31.44 4.51
N GLN A 239 6.00 30.61 3.90
CA GLN A 239 4.60 30.48 4.28
C GLN A 239 4.39 29.40 5.34
N PRO A 240 3.86 29.72 6.55
CA PRO A 240 3.64 28.74 7.63
C PRO A 240 2.49 27.76 7.36
N GLU A 241 1.71 27.94 6.28
CA GLU A 241 0.54 27.11 5.96
C GLU A 241 0.78 26.26 4.71
N LEU A 242 1.44 25.13 4.89
CA LEU A 242 1.69 24.11 3.86
C LEU A 242 0.42 23.36 3.38
N GLN A 243 -0.79 23.74 3.79
CA GLN A 243 -2.01 22.98 3.49
C GLN A 243 -2.52 23.11 2.04
N ASN A 244 -2.02 24.05 1.23
CA ASN A 244 -2.43 24.22 -0.18
C ASN A 244 -1.31 23.89 -1.18
N THR A 245 -0.32 23.15 -0.77
CA THR A 245 0.98 22.98 -1.42
C THR A 245 1.07 22.07 -2.66
N PRO A 246 0.22 21.03 -2.88
CA PRO A 246 0.48 20.10 -3.98
C PRO A 246 0.50 20.77 -5.37
N LYS A 247 -0.43 21.69 -5.64
CA LYS A 247 -0.49 22.37 -6.94
C LYS A 247 0.65 23.36 -7.20
N LYS A 248 1.09 24.09 -6.17
CA LYS A 248 2.18 25.05 -6.29
C LYS A 248 3.55 24.37 -6.41
N LEU A 249 3.76 23.27 -5.66
CA LEU A 249 4.95 22.44 -5.81
C LEU A 249 5.06 21.82 -7.19
N ASP A 250 3.96 21.30 -7.73
CA ASP A 250 3.94 20.72 -9.08
C ASP A 250 4.30 21.75 -10.15
N GLN A 251 3.77 22.96 -10.05
CA GLN A 251 4.12 24.07 -10.94
C GLN A 251 5.59 24.45 -10.83
N THR A 252 6.14 24.54 -9.62
CA THR A 252 7.55 24.90 -9.38
C THR A 252 8.49 23.79 -9.90
N ILE A 253 8.17 22.52 -9.68
CA ILE A 253 8.92 21.38 -10.22
C ILE A 253 8.90 21.37 -11.75
N THR A 254 7.75 21.64 -12.36
CA THR A 254 7.59 21.73 -13.82
C THR A 254 8.42 22.88 -14.40
N GLN A 255 8.46 24.02 -13.72
CA GLN A 255 9.27 25.16 -14.11
C GLN A 255 10.77 24.88 -14.03
N LEU A 256 11.22 24.22 -12.93
CA LEU A 256 12.60 23.77 -12.77
C LEU A 256 13.02 22.78 -13.87
N GLN A 257 12.17 21.78 -14.17
CA GLN A 257 12.44 20.83 -15.26
C GLN A 257 12.57 21.52 -16.62
N THR A 258 11.71 22.51 -16.89
CA THR A 258 11.76 23.28 -18.14
C THR A 258 13.05 24.11 -18.24
N THR A 259 13.47 24.70 -17.13
CA THR A 259 14.70 25.51 -17.06
C THR A 259 15.94 24.63 -17.24
N ILE A 260 15.98 23.45 -16.59
CA ILE A 260 17.07 22.47 -16.76
C ILE A 260 17.15 22.01 -18.23
N LYS A 261 16.01 21.73 -18.87
CA LYS A 261 15.96 21.29 -20.26
C LYS A 261 16.47 22.39 -21.23
N ARG A 262 16.18 23.65 -20.96
CA ARG A 262 16.73 24.79 -21.73
C ARG A 262 18.23 24.95 -21.56
N LEU A 263 18.74 24.75 -20.31
CA LEU A 263 20.18 24.75 -20.05
C LEU A 263 20.89 23.59 -20.80
N ASP A 264 20.34 22.41 -20.80
CA ASP A 264 20.88 21.26 -21.52
C ASP A 264 20.93 21.50 -23.05
N THR A 265 19.87 22.12 -23.58
CA THR A 265 19.79 22.49 -25.01
C THR A 265 20.85 23.57 -25.38
N MET A 266 21.05 24.56 -24.51
CA MET A 266 22.08 25.61 -24.74
C MET A 266 23.49 25.07 -24.67
N LEU A 267 23.75 24.13 -23.72
CA LEU A 267 25.06 23.45 -23.59
C LEU A 267 25.35 22.58 -24.81
N SER A 268 24.34 21.86 -25.32
CA SER A 268 24.48 20.97 -26.46
C SER A 268 24.62 21.74 -27.79
N SER A 269 23.94 22.86 -27.97
CA SER A 269 24.08 23.69 -29.17
C SER A 269 25.44 24.40 -29.24
N ASN A 270 26.04 24.73 -28.10
CA ASN A 270 27.36 25.38 -28.06
C ASN A 270 28.54 24.39 -28.26
N GLN A 271 28.30 23.05 -28.18
CA GLN A 271 29.32 22.05 -28.53
C GLN A 271 29.46 21.82 -30.04
N GLY A 272 28.50 22.28 -30.84
CA GLY A 272 28.51 22.13 -32.30
C GLY A 272 29.31 23.19 -33.06
N ASP A 273 29.67 24.29 -32.43
CA ASP A 273 30.37 25.41 -33.10
C ASP A 273 31.87 25.52 -32.77
N ILE A 274 32.47 24.47 -32.15
CA ILE A 274 33.91 24.42 -31.86
C ILE A 274 34.51 23.22 -32.60
N SER A 275 34.25 23.10 -33.92
CA SER A 275 34.98 22.16 -34.77
C SER A 275 35.40 22.78 -36.11
#